data_fa24e55cfdfae5f10929285f8ff56939
#
_entry.id   fa24e55cfdfae5f10929285f8ff56939
#
_cell.length_a   1.000
_cell.length_b   1.000
_cell.length_c   1.000
_cell.angle_alpha   90.00
_cell.angle_beta   90.00
_cell.angle_gamma   90.00
#
_symmetry.space_group_name_H-M   'P 1'
#
loop_
_entity.id
_entity.type
_entity.pdbx_description
1 polymer ?
#
loop_
_entity_poly.entity_id
_entity_poly.type
_entity_poly.pdbx_seq_one_letter_code
_entity_poly.pdbx_strand_id
1 'polypeptide(L)'
;AANVAALTLDGLKKTVAGVSPRWILADTDIFAAAPSRLTASGVSDFLGKYISILDWKIAHLITDEYICEEVCDLLEKALRDVSRVLDDIRFGDREAIEKLMYALILSGLCMQMVDSPRPVSGAEHMVSHMWDLNVLNENTKALHGEQVGIGLLIITDYYKRLAHAIRHKRVTVKSETAKGLEMSLLEHTFGKKGLLEGILAENTPNPLEDIDLEQLEEQLPQIEDLIDDLPDADDMYAKLHDAGCMHEVSALGIDKDTVELTLQSSPYVRNRLTLLRLAKLLEW
;
A
#
# COMPACT_ATOMS: atom_id res chain seq x y z
N ALA A 1 -8.88 12.80 -8.77
CA ALA A 1 -8.08 14.00 -9.07
C ALA A 1 -6.68 13.68 -9.64
N ALA A 2 -6.28 12.40 -9.71
CA ALA A 2 -4.95 12.00 -10.17
C ALA A 2 -4.73 12.26 -11.68
N ASN A 3 -3.44 12.45 -12.06
CA ASN A 3 -2.96 12.54 -13.44
C ASN A 3 -2.46 11.19 -14.00
N VAL A 4 -2.62 10.12 -13.24
CA VAL A 4 -2.23 8.75 -13.60
C VAL A 4 -3.37 7.78 -13.29
N ALA A 5 -3.40 6.66 -14.01
CA ALA A 5 -4.32 5.56 -13.77
C ALA A 5 -3.56 4.24 -13.68
N ALA A 6 -3.91 3.41 -12.70
CA ALA A 6 -3.44 2.03 -12.61
C ALA A 6 -4.38 1.13 -13.43
N LEU A 7 -3.92 0.70 -14.60
CA LEU A 7 -4.68 -0.16 -15.51
C LEU A 7 -4.10 -1.58 -15.54
N THR A 8 -4.94 -2.56 -15.84
CA THR A 8 -4.47 -3.91 -16.16
C THR A 8 -4.34 -4.02 -17.67
N LEU A 9 -3.11 -4.11 -18.16
CA LEU A 9 -2.78 -4.26 -19.58
C LEU A 9 -2.00 -5.57 -19.76
N ASP A 10 -2.48 -6.42 -20.63
CA ASP A 10 -1.90 -7.75 -20.89
C ASP A 10 -1.69 -8.58 -19.60
N GLY A 11 -2.65 -8.48 -18.67
CA GLY A 11 -2.61 -9.18 -17.39
C GLY A 11 -1.70 -8.57 -16.33
N LEU A 12 -0.99 -7.46 -16.64
CA LEU A 12 -0.10 -6.76 -15.71
C LEU A 12 -0.69 -5.42 -15.28
N LYS A 13 -0.45 -5.04 -14.04
CA LYS A 13 -0.78 -3.69 -13.56
C LYS A 13 0.25 -2.69 -14.07
N LYS A 14 -0.20 -1.67 -14.78
CA LYS A 14 0.65 -0.59 -15.29
C LYS A 14 0.12 0.77 -14.87
N THR A 15 1.01 1.68 -14.51
CA THR A 15 0.68 3.09 -14.32
C THR A 15 0.74 3.78 -15.68
N VAL A 16 -0.38 4.35 -16.09
CA VAL A 16 -0.50 5.04 -17.38
C VAL A 16 -0.75 6.51 -17.10
N ALA A 17 -0.04 7.38 -17.79
CA ALA A 17 -0.29 8.81 -17.73
C ALA A 17 -1.70 9.11 -18.26
N GLY A 18 -2.41 9.96 -17.55
CA GLY A 18 -3.76 10.40 -17.88
C GLY A 18 -3.87 11.91 -17.85
N VAL A 19 -5.08 12.42 -18.09
CA VAL A 19 -5.39 13.83 -18.00
C VAL A 19 -6.19 14.09 -16.73
N SER A 20 -5.68 14.96 -15.87
CA SER A 20 -6.41 15.39 -14.68
C SER A 20 -7.69 16.13 -15.07
N PRO A 21 -8.79 15.90 -14.35
CA PRO A 21 -10.02 16.68 -14.58
C PRO A 21 -9.77 18.16 -14.28
N ARG A 22 -10.27 19.04 -15.15
CA ARG A 22 -10.18 20.51 -14.93
C ARG A 22 -11.13 20.98 -13.83
N TRP A 23 -12.21 20.24 -13.60
CA TRP A 23 -13.23 20.55 -12.62
C TRP A 23 -13.67 19.26 -11.93
N ILE A 24 -13.83 19.32 -10.63
CA ILE A 24 -14.39 18.25 -9.79
C ILE A 24 -15.58 18.86 -9.07
N LEU A 25 -16.78 18.37 -9.35
CA LEU A 25 -18.00 18.73 -8.63
C LEU A 25 -18.27 17.65 -7.59
N ALA A 26 -17.97 17.95 -6.33
CA ALA A 26 -18.19 17.05 -5.22
C ALA A 26 -19.48 17.45 -4.50
N ASP A 27 -20.56 16.74 -4.78
CA ASP A 27 -21.86 16.94 -4.14
C ASP A 27 -22.02 15.95 -2.98
N THR A 28 -22.03 16.46 -1.75
CA THR A 28 -22.11 15.66 -0.54
C THR A 28 -23.41 14.84 -0.45
N ASP A 29 -24.52 15.33 -0.99
CA ASP A 29 -25.78 14.58 -0.99
C ASP A 29 -25.72 13.35 -1.88
N ILE A 30 -25.04 13.44 -3.02
CA ILE A 30 -24.82 12.30 -3.92
C ILE A 30 -23.91 11.27 -3.24
N PHE A 31 -22.84 11.72 -2.56
CA PHE A 31 -21.92 10.80 -1.84
C PHE A 31 -22.59 10.14 -0.64
N ALA A 32 -23.38 10.89 0.15
CA ALA A 32 -24.13 10.34 1.27
C ALA A 32 -25.20 9.33 0.84
N ALA A 33 -25.72 9.46 -0.36
CA ALA A 33 -26.68 8.50 -0.94
C ALA A 33 -26.01 7.28 -1.61
N ALA A 34 -24.67 7.24 -1.69
CA ALA A 34 -23.97 6.10 -2.27
C ALA A 34 -24.14 4.83 -1.41
N PRO A 35 -24.10 3.63 -2.01
CA PRO A 35 -24.11 2.39 -1.24
C PRO A 35 -22.99 2.37 -0.19
N SER A 36 -23.32 2.00 1.06
CA SER A 36 -22.37 1.99 2.18
C SER A 36 -21.09 1.19 1.90
N ARG A 37 -21.18 0.11 1.11
CA ARG A 37 -20.02 -0.66 0.67
C ARG A 37 -19.01 0.18 -0.13
N LEU A 38 -19.48 1.12 -0.98
CA LEU A 38 -18.59 2.00 -1.74
C LEU A 38 -17.90 3.02 -0.82
N THR A 39 -18.64 3.55 0.14
CA THR A 39 -18.10 4.47 1.16
C THR A 39 -17.05 3.76 2.01
N ALA A 40 -17.35 2.57 2.52
CA ALA A 40 -16.39 1.74 3.28
C ALA A 40 -15.15 1.40 2.45
N SER A 41 -15.31 1.05 1.17
CA SER A 41 -14.17 0.85 0.25
C SER A 41 -13.31 2.11 0.11
N GLY A 42 -13.93 3.29 0.03
CA GLY A 42 -13.22 4.57 0.00
C GLY A 42 -12.44 4.84 1.28
N VAL A 43 -13.02 4.54 2.46
CA VAL A 43 -12.31 4.62 3.76
C VAL A 43 -11.11 3.70 3.77
N SER A 44 -11.29 2.43 3.38
CA SER A 44 -10.22 1.43 3.36
C SER A 44 -9.04 1.87 2.47
N ASP A 45 -9.34 2.37 1.26
CA ASP A 45 -8.32 2.92 0.36
C ASP A 45 -7.62 4.12 0.96
N PHE A 46 -8.37 5.01 1.62
CA PHE A 46 -7.77 6.20 2.22
C PHE A 46 -6.88 5.85 3.42
N LEU A 47 -7.27 4.93 4.30
CA LEU A 47 -6.44 4.49 5.43
C LEU A 47 -5.14 3.80 4.98
N GLY A 48 -5.10 3.22 3.78
CA GLY A 48 -3.88 2.71 3.16
C GLY A 48 -2.71 3.71 3.15
N LYS A 49 -3.01 5.03 3.21
CA LYS A 49 -1.99 6.09 3.21
C LYS A 49 -1.07 6.05 4.45
N TYR A 50 -1.46 5.39 5.52
CA TYR A 50 -0.54 5.09 6.63
C TYR A 50 0.70 4.33 6.14
N ILE A 51 0.51 3.29 5.30
CA ILE A 51 1.62 2.49 4.78
C ILE A 51 2.36 3.22 3.66
N SER A 52 1.65 3.85 2.72
CA SER A 52 2.31 4.51 1.59
C SER A 52 3.23 5.66 2.01
N ILE A 53 2.84 6.45 3.02
CA ILE A 53 3.68 7.53 3.55
C ILE A 53 4.90 6.94 4.25
N LEU A 54 4.72 5.90 5.07
CA LEU A 54 5.82 5.20 5.74
C LEU A 54 6.82 4.63 4.72
N ASP A 55 6.33 3.91 3.71
CA ASP A 55 7.17 3.35 2.65
C ASP A 55 7.95 4.44 1.90
N TRP A 56 7.34 5.60 1.69
CA TRP A 56 8.01 6.72 1.03
C TRP A 56 9.10 7.35 1.90
N LYS A 57 8.83 7.53 3.21
CA LYS A 57 9.82 8.00 4.19
C LYS A 57 11.01 7.04 4.29
N ILE A 58 10.75 5.73 4.30
CA ILE A 58 11.81 4.71 4.36
C ILE A 58 12.61 4.68 3.04
N ALA A 59 11.95 4.80 1.89
CA ALA A 59 12.67 4.87 0.62
C ALA A 59 13.58 6.11 0.56
N HIS A 60 13.10 7.27 1.02
CA HIS A 60 13.92 8.46 1.15
C HIS A 60 15.13 8.23 2.09
N LEU A 61 14.90 7.65 3.26
CA LEU A 61 15.94 7.36 4.26
C LEU A 61 17.07 6.49 3.68
N ILE A 62 16.72 5.51 2.84
CA ILE A 62 17.68 4.51 2.35
C ILE A 62 18.31 4.89 1.00
N THR A 63 17.62 5.66 0.17
CA THR A 63 18.07 5.91 -1.22
C THR A 63 18.13 7.37 -1.60
N ASP A 64 17.88 8.29 -0.69
CA ASP A 64 17.71 9.72 -0.97
C ASP A 64 16.64 10.01 -2.05
N GLU A 65 15.70 9.07 -2.25
CA GLU A 65 14.55 9.31 -3.14
C GLU A 65 13.83 10.58 -2.72
N TYR A 66 13.46 11.41 -3.70
CA TYR A 66 12.71 12.63 -3.40
C TYR A 66 11.47 12.36 -2.57
N ILE A 67 11.27 13.16 -1.53
CA ILE A 67 10.05 13.21 -0.71
C ILE A 67 9.57 14.67 -0.58
N CYS A 68 8.27 14.86 -0.49
CA CYS A 68 7.67 16.15 -0.21
C CYS A 68 7.02 16.13 1.17
N GLU A 69 7.66 16.79 2.14
CA GLU A 69 7.18 16.83 3.53
C GLU A 69 5.79 17.46 3.63
N GLU A 70 5.52 18.53 2.87
CA GLU A 70 4.22 19.20 2.85
C GLU A 70 3.09 18.26 2.39
N VAL A 71 3.38 17.38 1.42
CA VAL A 71 2.41 16.37 0.97
C VAL A 71 2.19 15.31 2.04
N CYS A 72 3.25 14.87 2.72
CA CYS A 72 3.13 13.95 3.85
C CYS A 72 2.26 14.56 4.96
N ASP A 73 2.54 15.78 5.38
CA ASP A 73 1.81 16.51 6.43
C ASP A 73 0.32 16.67 6.08
N LEU A 74 0.01 17.04 4.83
CA LEU A 74 -1.36 17.18 4.35
C LEU A 74 -2.13 15.86 4.45
N LEU A 75 -1.53 14.75 4.03
CA LEU A 75 -2.16 13.42 4.07
C LEU A 75 -2.27 12.90 5.50
N GLU A 76 -1.25 13.07 6.33
CA GLU A 76 -1.30 12.68 7.74
C GLU A 76 -2.36 13.46 8.51
N LYS A 77 -2.52 14.77 8.23
CA LYS A 77 -3.61 15.53 8.81
C LYS A 77 -4.96 15.00 8.37
N ALA A 78 -5.14 14.71 7.09
CA ALA A 78 -6.38 14.16 6.57
C ALA A 78 -6.66 12.76 7.14
N LEU A 79 -5.64 11.91 7.35
CA LEU A 79 -5.74 10.61 8.04
C LEU A 79 -6.26 10.79 9.47
N ARG A 80 -5.71 11.74 10.23
CA ARG A 80 -6.19 12.05 11.58
C ARG A 80 -7.63 12.53 11.59
N ASP A 81 -8.01 13.39 10.64
CA ASP A 81 -9.36 13.96 10.57
C ASP A 81 -10.42 12.92 10.18
N VAL A 82 -10.12 12.03 9.23
CA VAL A 82 -10.99 10.90 8.86
C VAL A 82 -11.06 9.86 9.98
N SER A 83 -9.94 9.52 10.61
CA SER A 83 -9.89 8.51 11.68
C SER A 83 -10.72 8.88 12.91
N ARG A 84 -11.06 10.16 13.11
CA ARG A 84 -11.91 10.61 14.23
C ARG A 84 -13.40 10.46 13.99
N VAL A 85 -13.81 10.20 12.75
CA VAL A 85 -15.22 10.21 12.33
C VAL A 85 -15.63 8.93 11.60
N LEU A 86 -14.92 7.80 11.84
CA LEU A 86 -15.15 6.55 11.14
C LEU A 86 -16.56 5.98 11.37
N ASP A 87 -17.02 5.99 12.62
CA ASP A 87 -18.38 5.58 12.97
C ASP A 87 -19.43 6.47 12.31
N ASP A 88 -19.20 7.78 12.32
CA ASP A 88 -20.12 8.75 11.70
C ASP A 88 -20.21 8.52 10.19
N ILE A 89 -19.08 8.24 9.54
CA ILE A 89 -19.03 7.85 8.11
C ILE A 89 -19.86 6.59 7.87
N ARG A 90 -19.70 5.55 8.71
CA ARG A 90 -20.44 4.30 8.63
C ARG A 90 -21.94 4.51 8.69
N PHE A 91 -22.39 5.40 9.56
CA PHE A 91 -23.82 5.72 9.75
C PHE A 91 -24.34 6.78 8.76
N GLY A 92 -23.53 7.24 7.86
CA GLY A 92 -23.94 8.14 6.78
C GLY A 92 -24.05 9.60 7.19
N ASP A 93 -23.35 10.00 8.27
CA ASP A 93 -23.29 11.41 8.65
C ASP A 93 -22.69 12.25 7.52
N ARG A 94 -23.38 13.33 7.17
CA ARG A 94 -23.05 14.16 6.01
C ARG A 94 -21.71 14.88 6.17
N GLU A 95 -21.42 15.41 7.34
CA GLU A 95 -20.17 16.13 7.60
C GLU A 95 -18.97 15.18 7.60
N ALA A 96 -19.16 13.97 8.12
CA ALA A 96 -18.15 12.93 8.13
C ALA A 96 -17.86 12.43 6.69
N ILE A 97 -18.88 12.25 5.86
CA ILE A 97 -18.75 11.90 4.44
C ILE A 97 -18.04 13.01 3.66
N GLU A 98 -18.32 14.29 3.95
CA GLU A 98 -17.62 15.42 3.34
C GLU A 98 -16.12 15.37 3.65
N LYS A 99 -15.73 15.07 4.90
CA LYS A 99 -14.32 14.90 5.29
C LYS A 99 -13.64 13.76 4.51
N LEU A 100 -14.31 12.61 4.37
CA LEU A 100 -13.80 11.51 3.56
C LEU A 100 -13.60 11.92 2.10
N MET A 101 -14.59 12.57 1.51
CA MET A 101 -14.52 13.03 0.11
C MET A 101 -13.41 14.03 -0.11
N TYR A 102 -13.26 15.00 0.81
CA TYR A 102 -12.14 15.94 0.79
C TYR A 102 -10.80 15.18 0.82
N ALA A 103 -10.65 14.24 1.72
CA ALA A 103 -9.44 13.45 1.89
C ALA A 103 -9.08 12.62 0.62
N LEU A 104 -10.09 11.99 -0.02
CA LEU A 104 -9.90 11.25 -1.27
C LEU A 104 -9.54 12.16 -2.45
N ILE A 105 -10.12 13.36 -2.56
CA ILE A 105 -9.77 14.35 -3.58
C ILE A 105 -8.36 14.87 -3.33
N LEU A 106 -8.04 15.21 -2.06
CA LEU A 106 -6.71 15.66 -1.65
C LEU A 106 -5.63 14.65 -2.00
N SER A 107 -5.86 13.35 -1.76
CA SER A 107 -4.89 12.31 -2.09
C SER A 107 -4.56 12.29 -3.59
N GLY A 108 -5.55 12.50 -4.45
CA GLY A 108 -5.31 12.64 -5.89
C GLY A 108 -4.58 13.92 -6.28
N LEU A 109 -4.82 15.03 -5.58
CA LEU A 109 -4.06 16.29 -5.77
C LEU A 109 -2.61 16.13 -5.30
N CYS A 110 -2.38 15.45 -4.18
CA CYS A 110 -1.04 15.14 -3.70
C CYS A 110 -0.21 14.35 -4.73
N MET A 111 -0.83 13.39 -5.43
CA MET A 111 -0.15 12.70 -6.54
C MET A 111 0.26 13.65 -7.66
N GLN A 112 -0.60 14.64 -8.00
CA GLN A 112 -0.26 15.63 -9.03
C GLN A 112 0.87 16.57 -8.57
N MET A 113 0.88 16.96 -7.29
CA MET A 113 1.91 17.87 -6.75
C MET A 113 3.31 17.28 -6.87
N VAL A 114 3.45 15.97 -6.74
CA VAL A 114 4.75 15.28 -6.78
C VAL A 114 4.96 14.47 -8.07
N ASP A 115 4.00 14.50 -8.99
CA ASP A 115 3.99 13.72 -10.24
C ASP A 115 4.31 12.23 -10.02
N SER A 116 3.81 11.67 -8.91
CA SER A 116 4.12 10.31 -8.48
C SER A 116 2.97 9.73 -7.65
N PRO A 117 2.71 8.41 -7.75
CA PRO A 117 1.78 7.71 -6.86
C PRO A 117 2.37 7.40 -5.46
N ARG A 118 3.63 7.78 -5.18
CA ARG A 118 4.31 7.50 -3.91
C ARG A 118 3.47 7.84 -2.67
N PRO A 119 2.87 9.03 -2.56
CA PRO A 119 2.18 9.43 -1.33
C PRO A 119 0.91 8.62 -1.04
N VAL A 120 0.39 7.86 -2.02
CA VAL A 120 -0.91 7.20 -1.88
C VAL A 120 -0.91 5.70 -2.16
N SER A 121 0.23 5.11 -2.50
CA SER A 121 0.32 3.71 -2.91
C SER A 121 1.65 3.12 -2.45
N GLY A 122 1.64 2.32 -1.41
CA GLY A 122 2.76 1.57 -0.83
C GLY A 122 2.57 0.06 -0.95
N ALA A 123 3.12 -0.69 0.00
CA ALA A 123 3.06 -2.16 0.03
C ALA A 123 1.62 -2.70 0.11
N GLU A 124 0.70 -1.99 0.77
CA GLU A 124 -0.71 -2.35 0.85
C GLU A 124 -1.38 -2.41 -0.53
N HIS A 125 -1.00 -1.49 -1.41
CA HIS A 125 -1.44 -1.50 -2.81
C HIS A 125 -0.75 -2.60 -3.62
N MET A 126 0.52 -2.93 -3.31
CA MET A 126 1.19 -4.07 -3.97
C MET A 126 0.45 -5.37 -3.68
N VAL A 127 -0.02 -5.56 -2.44
CA VAL A 127 -0.87 -6.69 -2.05
C VAL A 127 -2.18 -6.69 -2.85
N SER A 128 -2.90 -5.57 -2.89
CA SER A 128 -4.13 -5.44 -3.70
C SER A 128 -3.88 -5.74 -5.18
N HIS A 129 -2.84 -5.16 -5.77
CA HIS A 129 -2.49 -5.39 -7.18
C HIS A 129 -2.09 -6.85 -7.45
N MET A 130 -1.44 -7.54 -6.49
CA MET A 130 -1.13 -8.96 -6.61
C MET A 130 -2.40 -9.80 -6.76
N TRP A 131 -3.43 -9.51 -5.98
CA TRP A 131 -4.71 -10.17 -6.08
C TRP A 131 -5.44 -9.87 -7.40
N ASP A 132 -5.32 -8.66 -7.92
CA ASP A 132 -5.88 -8.27 -9.22
C ASP A 132 -5.25 -9.03 -10.41
N LEU A 133 -4.03 -9.54 -10.27
CA LEU A 133 -3.39 -10.38 -11.29
C LEU A 133 -4.01 -11.78 -11.37
N ASN A 134 -4.77 -12.18 -10.36
CA ASN A 134 -5.42 -13.49 -10.25
C ASN A 134 -4.45 -14.68 -10.41
N VAL A 135 -3.21 -14.53 -10.00
CA VAL A 135 -2.18 -15.60 -10.08
C VAL A 135 -2.25 -16.57 -8.92
N LEU A 136 -2.74 -16.11 -7.76
CA LEU A 136 -2.89 -16.88 -6.52
C LEU A 136 -4.35 -17.17 -6.16
N ASN A 137 -5.29 -16.53 -6.81
CA ASN A 137 -6.72 -16.60 -6.53
C ASN A 137 -7.51 -16.59 -7.85
N GLU A 138 -8.78 -16.96 -7.78
CA GLU A 138 -9.72 -16.68 -8.85
C GLU A 138 -10.14 -15.19 -8.84
N ASN A 139 -10.84 -14.74 -9.88
CA ASN A 139 -11.34 -13.37 -9.96
C ASN A 139 -12.19 -13.04 -8.73
N THR A 140 -11.71 -12.13 -7.91
CA THR A 140 -12.47 -11.61 -6.79
C THR A 140 -13.50 -10.57 -7.26
N LYS A 141 -14.65 -10.51 -6.55
CA LYS A 141 -15.66 -9.45 -6.71
C LYS A 141 -15.42 -8.29 -5.73
N ALA A 142 -14.31 -8.32 -5.01
CA ALA A 142 -13.94 -7.27 -4.08
C ALA A 142 -13.65 -5.96 -4.83
N LEU A 143 -14.02 -4.85 -4.20
CA LEU A 143 -13.64 -3.52 -4.66
C LEU A 143 -12.16 -3.28 -4.35
N HIS A 144 -11.54 -2.38 -5.11
CA HIS A 144 -10.12 -2.04 -4.92
C HIS A 144 -9.80 -1.64 -3.47
N GLY A 145 -10.58 -0.71 -2.90
CA GLY A 145 -10.35 -0.29 -1.51
C GLY A 145 -10.56 -1.40 -0.48
N GLU A 146 -11.46 -2.37 -0.74
CA GLU A 146 -11.61 -3.54 0.14
C GLU A 146 -10.33 -4.38 0.16
N GLN A 147 -9.70 -4.59 -1.00
CA GLN A 147 -8.41 -5.26 -1.10
C GLN A 147 -7.28 -4.46 -0.43
N VAL A 148 -7.25 -3.13 -0.65
CA VAL A 148 -6.27 -2.22 -0.01
C VAL A 148 -6.40 -2.25 1.50
N GLY A 149 -7.64 -2.24 2.06
CA GLY A 149 -7.87 -2.32 3.50
C GLY A 149 -7.35 -3.61 4.12
N ILE A 150 -7.58 -4.75 3.47
CA ILE A 150 -7.00 -6.04 3.92
C ILE A 150 -5.47 -6.02 3.77
N GLY A 151 -4.94 -5.49 2.67
CA GLY A 151 -3.51 -5.26 2.48
C GLY A 151 -2.90 -4.40 3.58
N LEU A 152 -3.59 -3.34 3.98
CA LEU A 152 -3.21 -2.47 5.10
C LEU A 152 -3.05 -3.26 6.40
N LEU A 153 -4.01 -4.12 6.76
CA LEU A 153 -3.92 -4.95 7.98
C LEU A 153 -2.73 -5.91 7.93
N ILE A 154 -2.57 -6.62 6.82
CA ILE A 154 -1.50 -7.60 6.65
C ILE A 154 -0.12 -6.91 6.73
N ILE A 155 0.04 -5.78 6.06
CA ILE A 155 1.31 -5.05 6.02
C ILE A 155 1.60 -4.38 7.37
N THR A 156 0.58 -3.84 8.06
CA THR A 156 0.76 -3.28 9.41
C THR A 156 1.27 -4.35 10.38
N ASP A 157 0.65 -5.53 10.41
CA ASP A 157 1.11 -6.64 11.26
C ASP A 157 2.55 -7.05 10.90
N TYR A 158 2.85 -7.21 9.62
CA TYR A 158 4.19 -7.55 9.15
C TYR A 158 5.23 -6.52 9.59
N TYR A 159 4.95 -5.21 9.40
CA TYR A 159 5.89 -4.15 9.76
C TYR A 159 6.07 -4.03 11.28
N LYS A 160 5.00 -4.15 12.07
CA LYS A 160 5.10 -4.14 13.53
C LYS A 160 5.90 -5.33 14.07
N ARG A 161 5.77 -6.51 13.46
CA ARG A 161 6.63 -7.66 13.80
C ARG A 161 8.09 -7.43 13.44
N LEU A 162 8.37 -6.80 12.29
CA LEU A 162 9.73 -6.42 11.90
C LEU A 162 10.31 -5.41 12.89
N ALA A 163 9.60 -4.35 13.25
CA ALA A 163 10.04 -3.37 14.26
C ALA A 163 10.37 -4.04 15.60
N HIS A 164 9.49 -4.97 16.04
CA HIS A 164 9.74 -5.75 17.24
C HIS A 164 11.03 -6.59 17.13
N ALA A 165 11.30 -7.18 15.98
CA ALA A 165 12.54 -7.95 15.75
C ALA A 165 13.78 -7.03 15.76
N ILE A 166 13.71 -5.83 15.14
CA ILE A 166 14.79 -4.84 15.15
C ILE A 166 15.08 -4.41 16.59
N ARG A 167 14.07 -4.02 17.36
CA ARG A 167 14.18 -3.61 18.78
C ARG A 167 14.89 -4.64 19.63
N HIS A 168 14.66 -5.91 19.37
CA HIS A 168 15.28 -7.03 20.10
C HIS A 168 16.58 -7.53 19.48
N LYS A 169 17.14 -6.79 18.49
CA LYS A 169 18.39 -7.13 17.81
C LYS A 169 18.40 -8.53 17.20
N ARG A 170 17.25 -8.93 16.63
CA ARG A 170 17.07 -10.23 15.97
C ARG A 170 17.11 -10.12 14.43
N VAL A 171 17.38 -8.93 13.91
CA VAL A 171 17.48 -8.67 12.49
C VAL A 171 18.94 -8.62 12.07
N THR A 172 19.27 -9.28 10.98
CA THR A 172 20.57 -9.19 10.32
C THR A 172 20.38 -8.83 8.85
N VAL A 173 21.30 -8.05 8.30
CA VAL A 173 21.31 -7.72 6.88
C VAL A 173 21.99 -8.85 6.10
N LYS A 174 21.33 -9.35 5.07
CA LYS A 174 21.85 -10.41 4.20
C LYS A 174 23.00 -9.90 3.33
N SER A 175 23.71 -10.83 2.70
CA SER A 175 24.81 -10.51 1.79
C SER A 175 24.31 -9.95 0.44
N GLU A 176 25.21 -9.40 -0.36
CA GLU A 176 24.99 -8.84 -1.71
C GLU A 176 24.17 -9.79 -2.63
N THR A 177 24.28 -11.09 -2.46
CA THR A 177 23.54 -12.06 -3.26
C THR A 177 22.02 -11.98 -3.07
N ALA A 178 21.56 -11.43 -1.95
CA ALA A 178 20.12 -11.24 -1.68
C ALA A 178 19.48 -10.10 -2.50
N LYS A 179 20.28 -9.23 -3.12
CA LYS A 179 19.80 -8.16 -3.99
C LYS A 179 19.20 -8.68 -5.30
N GLY A 180 19.52 -9.91 -5.69
CA GLY A 180 19.02 -10.51 -6.92
C GLY A 180 17.51 -10.78 -6.92
N LEU A 181 16.94 -10.96 -8.11
CA LEU A 181 15.55 -11.40 -8.24
C LEU A 181 15.40 -12.86 -7.81
N GLU A 182 14.40 -13.17 -7.03
CA GLU A 182 14.09 -14.53 -6.55
C GLU A 182 13.44 -15.37 -7.67
N MET A 183 14.23 -15.78 -8.67
CA MET A 183 13.73 -16.40 -9.90
C MET A 183 12.80 -17.57 -9.66
N SER A 184 13.12 -18.48 -8.74
CA SER A 184 12.27 -19.65 -8.43
C SER A 184 10.90 -19.24 -7.90
N LEU A 185 10.83 -18.20 -7.05
CA LEU A 185 9.58 -17.63 -6.57
C LEU A 185 8.78 -17.02 -7.72
N LEU A 186 9.43 -16.21 -8.57
CA LEU A 186 8.79 -15.53 -9.68
C LEU A 186 8.24 -16.51 -10.72
N GLU A 187 9.00 -17.54 -11.07
CA GLU A 187 8.56 -18.63 -11.96
C GLU A 187 7.36 -19.38 -11.38
N HIS A 188 7.43 -19.73 -10.09
CA HIS A 188 6.34 -20.42 -9.41
C HIS A 188 5.04 -19.59 -9.41
N THR A 189 5.16 -18.30 -9.13
CA THR A 189 4.00 -17.42 -8.93
C THR A 189 3.43 -16.90 -10.25
N PHE A 190 4.25 -16.44 -11.17
CA PHE A 190 3.82 -15.73 -12.37
C PHE A 190 3.92 -16.55 -13.65
N GLY A 191 4.71 -17.63 -13.64
CA GLY A 191 4.98 -18.45 -14.83
C GLY A 191 3.73 -19.10 -15.42
N LYS A 192 2.85 -19.66 -14.58
CA LYS A 192 1.63 -20.34 -15.01
C LYS A 192 0.64 -19.46 -15.80
N LYS A 193 0.64 -18.16 -15.53
CA LYS A 193 -0.21 -17.18 -16.22
C LYS A 193 0.51 -16.50 -17.40
N GLY A 194 1.76 -16.86 -17.66
CA GLY A 194 2.56 -16.23 -18.72
C GLY A 194 2.97 -14.78 -18.41
N LEU A 195 2.94 -14.38 -17.13
CA LEU A 195 3.25 -13.00 -16.71
C LEU A 195 4.71 -12.80 -16.34
N LEU A 196 5.51 -13.87 -16.26
CA LEU A 196 6.89 -13.84 -15.78
C LEU A 196 7.75 -12.81 -16.54
N GLU A 197 7.72 -12.84 -17.88
CA GLU A 197 8.52 -11.92 -18.70
C GLU A 197 8.18 -10.45 -18.40
N GLY A 198 6.88 -10.15 -18.27
CA GLY A 198 6.44 -8.79 -17.94
C GLY A 198 6.84 -8.35 -16.53
N ILE A 199 6.82 -9.27 -15.55
CA ILE A 199 7.28 -9.01 -14.18
C ILE A 199 8.79 -8.79 -14.15
N LEU A 200 9.58 -9.57 -14.90
CA LEU A 200 11.03 -9.36 -15.00
C LEU A 200 11.36 -8.02 -15.65
N ALA A 201 10.68 -7.67 -16.72
CA ALA A 201 10.85 -6.38 -17.39
C ALA A 201 10.46 -5.19 -16.47
N GLU A 202 9.37 -5.32 -15.69
CA GLU A 202 8.96 -4.31 -14.70
C GLU A 202 10.03 -4.10 -13.62
N ASN A 203 10.76 -5.17 -13.22
CA ASN A 203 11.77 -5.12 -12.16
C ASN A 203 13.20 -4.99 -12.69
N THR A 204 13.38 -4.41 -13.86
CA THR A 204 14.70 -4.12 -14.44
C THR A 204 14.81 -2.62 -14.75
N PRO A 205 15.71 -1.86 -14.07
CA PRO A 205 16.61 -2.31 -12.99
C PRO A 205 15.87 -2.71 -11.72
N ASN A 206 16.45 -3.60 -10.92
CA ASN A 206 15.86 -4.01 -9.64
C ASN A 206 16.12 -2.92 -8.58
N PRO A 207 15.10 -2.44 -7.85
CA PRO A 207 15.26 -1.37 -6.87
C PRO A 207 16.17 -1.72 -5.68
N LEU A 208 16.59 -2.98 -5.53
CA LEU A 208 17.52 -3.40 -4.49
C LEU A 208 19.00 -3.37 -4.94
N GLU A 209 19.29 -3.21 -6.23
CA GLU A 209 20.66 -3.33 -6.76
C GLU A 209 21.63 -2.32 -6.13
N ASP A 210 21.18 -1.07 -5.99
CA ASP A 210 22.01 0.05 -5.53
C ASP A 210 21.90 0.30 -4.02
N ILE A 211 21.22 -0.57 -3.25
CA ILE A 211 21.10 -0.41 -1.79
C ILE A 211 22.44 -0.66 -1.14
N ASP A 212 22.92 0.30 -0.34
CA ASP A 212 24.07 0.12 0.53
C ASP A 212 23.66 -0.70 1.75
N LEU A 213 24.24 -1.91 1.91
CA LEU A 213 23.89 -2.82 2.99
C LEU A 213 24.44 -2.37 4.35
N GLU A 214 25.56 -1.67 4.39
CA GLU A 214 26.12 -1.10 5.63
C GLU A 214 25.22 0.05 6.10
N GLN A 215 24.84 0.95 5.18
CA GLN A 215 23.87 2.00 5.47
C GLN A 215 22.53 1.43 5.92
N LEU A 216 22.03 0.38 5.28
CA LEU A 216 20.78 -0.28 5.68
C LEU A 216 20.87 -0.79 7.13
N GLU A 217 21.99 -1.42 7.53
CA GLU A 217 22.19 -1.90 8.89
C GLU A 217 22.22 -0.74 9.91
N GLU A 218 22.90 0.35 9.58
CA GLU A 218 22.98 1.55 10.41
C GLU A 218 21.60 2.23 10.57
N GLN A 219 20.73 2.14 9.56
CA GLN A 219 19.41 2.78 9.55
C GLN A 219 18.28 1.93 10.15
N LEU A 220 18.54 0.67 10.54
CA LEU A 220 17.51 -0.18 11.16
C LEU A 220 16.80 0.48 12.36
N PRO A 221 17.51 1.19 13.29
CA PRO A 221 16.82 1.88 14.38
C PRO A 221 15.87 2.99 13.92
N GLN A 222 16.21 3.75 12.88
CA GLN A 222 15.33 4.79 12.34
C GLN A 222 14.13 4.18 11.58
N ILE A 223 14.32 3.04 10.91
CA ILE A 223 13.21 2.29 10.32
C ILE A 223 12.25 1.82 11.42
N GLU A 224 12.77 1.34 12.56
CA GLU A 224 11.94 0.97 13.71
C GLU A 224 11.13 2.17 14.22
N ASP A 225 11.77 3.31 14.46
CA ASP A 225 11.11 4.53 14.93
C ASP A 225 9.97 4.96 13.97
N LEU A 226 10.23 4.93 12.65
CA LEU A 226 9.21 5.26 11.65
C LEU A 226 8.03 4.27 11.67
N ILE A 227 8.27 2.97 11.89
CA ILE A 227 7.21 1.98 12.00
C ILE A 227 6.40 2.19 13.30
N ASP A 228 7.04 2.63 14.37
CA ASP A 228 6.37 2.87 15.65
C ASP A 228 5.33 3.99 15.57
N ASP A 229 5.50 4.95 14.67
CA ASP A 229 4.52 6.00 14.38
C ASP A 229 3.21 5.48 13.76
N LEU A 230 3.20 4.25 13.21
CA LEU A 230 1.97 3.63 12.74
C LEU A 230 1.06 3.25 13.92
N PRO A 231 -0.28 3.31 13.75
CA PRO A 231 -1.20 2.63 14.66
C PRO A 231 -0.85 1.14 14.78
N ASP A 232 -1.10 0.55 15.93
CA ASP A 232 -0.92 -0.89 16.11
C ASP A 232 -1.92 -1.69 15.25
N ALA A 233 -1.63 -2.99 15.04
CA ALA A 233 -2.47 -3.85 14.19
C ALA A 233 -3.92 -3.93 14.73
N ASP A 234 -4.09 -3.99 16.05
CA ASP A 234 -5.41 -4.01 16.69
C ASP A 234 -6.15 -2.68 16.52
N ASP A 235 -5.44 -1.54 16.62
CA ASP A 235 -6.01 -0.21 16.36
C ASP A 235 -6.41 -0.05 14.89
N MET A 236 -5.60 -0.58 13.97
CA MET A 236 -5.90 -0.53 12.54
C MET A 236 -7.12 -1.41 12.21
N TYR A 237 -7.20 -2.59 12.84
CA TYR A 237 -8.36 -3.46 12.72
C TYR A 237 -9.63 -2.74 13.26
N ALA A 238 -9.55 -2.12 14.44
CA ALA A 238 -10.65 -1.37 15.02
C ALA A 238 -11.14 -0.25 14.09
N LYS A 239 -10.21 0.53 13.49
CA LYS A 239 -10.55 1.59 12.52
C LYS A 239 -11.34 1.07 11.33
N LEU A 240 -10.92 -0.04 10.72
CA LEU A 240 -11.63 -0.63 9.60
C LEU A 240 -12.98 -1.21 10.02
N HIS A 241 -13.04 -1.87 11.18
CA HIS A 241 -14.28 -2.40 11.76
C HIS A 241 -15.29 -1.29 12.03
N ASP A 242 -14.88 -0.20 12.68
CA ASP A 242 -15.75 0.92 13.05
C ASP A 242 -16.30 1.63 11.81
N ALA A 243 -15.50 1.74 10.75
CA ALA A 243 -15.95 2.25 9.46
C ALA A 243 -16.85 1.28 8.66
N GLY A 244 -17.09 0.07 9.15
CA GLY A 244 -17.86 -0.97 8.43
C GLY A 244 -17.13 -1.55 7.22
N CYS A 245 -15.81 -1.45 7.19
CA CYS A 245 -14.97 -2.00 6.13
C CYS A 245 -14.79 -3.52 6.25
N MET A 246 -14.44 -4.18 5.15
CA MET A 246 -13.97 -5.56 5.20
C MET A 246 -12.62 -5.62 5.94
N HIS A 247 -12.48 -6.62 6.83
CA HIS A 247 -11.29 -6.80 7.66
C HIS A 247 -10.83 -8.27 7.74
N GLU A 248 -11.40 -9.13 6.89
CA GLU A 248 -11.06 -10.56 6.77
C GLU A 248 -10.71 -10.92 5.33
N VAL A 249 -9.57 -11.59 5.10
CA VAL A 249 -9.13 -12.04 3.76
C VAL A 249 -10.20 -12.89 3.07
N SER A 250 -10.85 -13.78 3.83
CA SER A 250 -11.92 -14.65 3.32
C SER A 250 -13.13 -13.88 2.76
N ALA A 251 -13.39 -12.67 3.28
CA ALA A 251 -14.47 -11.81 2.79
C ALA A 251 -14.20 -11.30 1.35
N LEU A 252 -12.95 -11.24 0.93
CA LEU A 252 -12.55 -10.92 -0.46
C LEU A 252 -12.73 -12.13 -1.42
N GLY A 253 -13.01 -13.33 -0.90
CA GLY A 253 -13.00 -14.57 -1.68
C GLY A 253 -11.59 -15.09 -1.97
N ILE A 254 -10.61 -14.70 -1.15
CA ILE A 254 -9.19 -15.07 -1.25
C ILE A 254 -8.88 -16.10 -0.17
N ASP A 255 -8.14 -17.15 -0.55
CA ASP A 255 -7.71 -18.17 0.39
C ASP A 255 -6.65 -17.63 1.35
N LYS A 256 -6.85 -17.81 2.65
CA LYS A 256 -5.90 -17.37 3.69
C LYS A 256 -4.52 -18.03 3.53
N ASP A 257 -4.46 -19.23 3.00
CA ASP A 257 -3.20 -19.97 2.78
C ASP A 257 -2.32 -19.29 1.71
N THR A 258 -2.88 -18.40 0.89
CA THR A 258 -2.12 -17.64 -0.13
C THR A 258 -1.48 -16.35 0.41
N VAL A 259 -1.77 -15.93 1.64
CA VAL A 259 -1.29 -14.66 2.21
C VAL A 259 0.22 -14.62 2.29
N GLU A 260 0.86 -15.70 2.73
CA GLU A 260 2.33 -15.76 2.82
C GLU A 260 2.98 -15.60 1.44
N LEU A 261 2.47 -16.32 0.43
CA LEU A 261 2.96 -16.21 -0.94
C LEU A 261 2.64 -14.83 -1.55
N THR A 262 1.53 -14.21 -1.14
CA THR A 262 1.20 -12.82 -1.50
C THR A 262 2.25 -11.85 -0.96
N LEU A 263 2.61 -11.95 0.33
CA LEU A 263 3.66 -11.10 0.94
C LEU A 263 5.01 -11.27 0.24
N GLN A 264 5.38 -12.51 -0.09
CA GLN A 264 6.63 -12.79 -0.78
C GLN A 264 6.66 -12.25 -2.21
N SER A 265 5.55 -12.28 -2.94
CA SER A 265 5.49 -12.00 -4.38
C SER A 265 5.00 -10.59 -4.73
N SER A 266 4.16 -9.98 -3.88
CA SER A 266 3.60 -8.65 -4.14
C SER A 266 4.63 -7.54 -4.33
N PRO A 267 5.82 -7.56 -3.68
CA PRO A 267 6.86 -6.57 -3.94
C PRO A 267 7.33 -6.50 -5.39
N TYR A 268 7.09 -7.55 -6.19
CA TYR A 268 7.51 -7.61 -7.60
C TYR A 268 6.46 -7.11 -8.58
N VAL A 269 5.23 -6.81 -8.10
CA VAL A 269 4.15 -6.33 -8.98
C VAL A 269 4.45 -4.94 -9.56
N ARG A 270 5.27 -4.17 -8.86
CA ARG A 270 5.72 -2.83 -9.29
C ARG A 270 7.20 -2.64 -8.99
N ASN A 271 7.88 -1.92 -9.89
CA ASN A 271 9.25 -1.46 -9.64
C ASN A 271 9.23 -0.28 -8.68
N ARG A 272 9.13 -0.57 -7.39
CA ARG A 272 9.09 0.43 -6.33
C ARG A 272 9.75 -0.10 -5.06
N LEU A 273 10.60 0.72 -4.44
CA LEU A 273 11.13 0.40 -3.13
C LEU A 273 10.06 0.68 -2.07
N THR A 274 9.62 -0.37 -1.39
CA THR A 274 8.79 -0.34 -0.18
C THR A 274 9.55 -1.03 0.93
N LEU A 275 9.14 -0.85 2.19
CA LEU A 275 9.76 -1.61 3.28
C LEU A 275 9.57 -3.12 3.09
N LEU A 276 8.44 -3.57 2.52
CA LEU A 276 8.23 -4.98 2.21
C LEU A 276 9.25 -5.49 1.17
N ARG A 277 9.63 -4.66 0.18
CA ARG A 277 10.69 -5.00 -0.79
C ARG A 277 12.07 -5.00 -0.11
N LEU A 278 12.35 -3.99 0.71
CA LEU A 278 13.59 -3.85 1.45
C LEU A 278 13.79 -5.01 2.43
N ALA A 279 12.73 -5.51 3.07
CA ALA A 279 12.76 -6.63 4.01
C ALA A 279 13.30 -7.93 3.39
N LYS A 280 13.35 -8.05 2.05
CA LYS A 280 14.01 -9.18 1.37
C LYS A 280 15.52 -9.22 1.62
N LEU A 281 16.13 -8.08 1.95
CA LEU A 281 17.53 -7.97 2.36
C LEU A 281 17.75 -8.27 3.85
N LEU A 282 16.69 -8.55 4.60
CA LEU A 282 16.74 -8.80 6.05
C LEU A 282 16.45 -10.27 6.36
N GLU A 283 17.06 -10.77 7.42
CA GLU A 283 16.76 -12.07 8.05
C GLU A 283 16.37 -11.83 9.50
N TRP A 284 15.21 -12.37 9.93
CA TRP A 284 14.64 -12.14 11.26
C TRP A 284 13.57 -13.16 11.67
#